data_5fd8a1e096116eb12a54a062afc5feb4
#
_entry.id   5fd8a1e096116eb12a54a062afc5feb4
#
_cell.length_a   1.000
_cell.length_b   1.000
_cell.length_c   1.000
_cell.angle_alpha   90.00
_cell.angle_beta   90.00
_cell.angle_gamma   90.00
#
_symmetry.space_group_name_H-M   'P 1'
#
loop_
_entity.id
_entity.type
_entity.pdbx_description
1 polymer ?
#
loop_
_entity_poly.entity_id
_entity_poly.type
_entity_poly.pdbx_seq_one_letter_code
_entity_poly.pdbx_strand_id
1 'polypeptide(L)'
;GRAVESFTHAAGNLMQFNVYRSIHPIGPWELLGTALIGEVDPENGDYYRFIDDDSEFKVGDFAFYAVTSINDLNMESGKTNITRIQKNMGAVDKMGKVYVVPNPFVLNSGFSGTGTENQIGFYGLPETCTIRIYSFAGQLIDVI
;
A
#
# COMPACT_ATOMS: atom_id res chain seq x y z
N GLY A 1 -0.01 5.27 4.15
CA GLY A 1 -0.26 6.61 3.62
C GLY A 1 -1.69 7.01 3.93
N ARG A 2 -1.90 8.26 4.31
CA ARG A 2 -3.24 8.81 4.57
C ARG A 2 -3.69 9.58 3.33
N ALA A 3 -4.81 9.17 2.74
CA ALA A 3 -5.56 10.03 1.83
C ALA A 3 -6.60 10.78 2.67
N VAL A 4 -6.60 12.10 2.67
CA VAL A 4 -7.60 12.93 3.32
C VAL A 4 -8.37 13.67 2.25
N GLU A 5 -9.65 13.38 2.15
CA GLU A 5 -10.58 14.11 1.29
C GLU A 5 -11.38 15.07 2.17
N SER A 6 -11.28 16.37 1.92
CA SER A 6 -12.17 17.35 2.52
C SER A 6 -13.19 17.80 1.49
N PHE A 7 -14.43 17.42 1.70
CA PHE A 7 -15.53 17.81 0.82
C PHE A 7 -16.22 19.04 1.38
N THR A 8 -15.90 20.21 0.86
CA THR A 8 -16.64 21.44 1.13
C THR A 8 -17.50 21.78 -0.07
N HIS A 9 -18.74 21.27 -0.12
CA HIS A 9 -19.67 21.65 -1.17
C HIS A 9 -20.95 22.18 -0.56
N ALA A 10 -21.42 23.30 -1.10
CA ALA A 10 -22.67 23.96 -0.69
C ALA A 10 -23.94 23.18 -1.07
N ALA A 11 -23.82 22.03 -1.74
CA ALA A 11 -24.92 21.25 -2.24
C ALA A 11 -24.74 19.77 -1.90
N GLY A 12 -25.29 19.34 -0.78
CA GLY A 12 -25.41 17.94 -0.38
C GLY A 12 -24.56 17.54 0.82
N ASN A 13 -25.03 16.53 1.54
CA ASN A 13 -24.32 15.94 2.69
C ASN A 13 -23.46 14.78 2.20
N LEU A 14 -22.28 14.64 2.79
CA LEU A 14 -21.42 13.51 2.54
C LEU A 14 -22.10 12.20 3.01
N MET A 15 -22.13 11.19 2.15
CA MET A 15 -22.80 9.91 2.41
C MET A 15 -21.82 8.74 2.53
N GLN A 16 -20.80 8.69 1.66
CA GLN A 16 -19.85 7.59 1.62
C GLN A 16 -18.54 7.99 0.94
N PHE A 17 -17.55 7.14 1.13
CA PHE A 17 -16.29 7.19 0.39
C PHE A 17 -16.15 5.95 -0.48
N ASN A 18 -15.69 6.12 -1.71
CA ASN A 18 -15.27 5.02 -2.58
C ASN A 18 -13.76 4.90 -2.56
N VAL A 19 -13.26 3.67 -2.50
CA VAL A 19 -11.83 3.36 -2.54
C VAL A 19 -11.49 2.70 -3.86
N TYR A 20 -10.52 3.27 -4.56
CA TYR A 20 -10.06 2.80 -5.86
C TYR A 20 -8.61 2.39 -5.82
N ARG A 21 -8.27 1.38 -6.61
CA ARG A 21 -6.90 0.91 -6.84
C ARG A 21 -6.56 0.95 -8.33
N SER A 22 -5.28 1.19 -8.64
CA SER A 22 -4.72 1.06 -9.97
C SER A 22 -3.24 0.66 -9.89
N ILE A 23 -2.75 -0.01 -10.91
CA ILE A 23 -1.30 -0.27 -11.10
C ILE A 23 -0.57 0.92 -11.72
N HIS A 24 -1.32 1.93 -12.21
CA HIS A 24 -0.77 3.15 -12.80
C HIS A 24 -1.40 4.40 -12.17
N PRO A 25 -0.66 5.52 -12.07
CA PRO A 25 -1.15 6.74 -11.39
C PRO A 25 -2.34 7.40 -12.11
N ILE A 26 -2.54 7.09 -13.38
CA ILE A 26 -3.63 7.65 -14.20
C ILE A 26 -4.78 6.66 -14.45
N GLY A 27 -4.72 5.46 -13.90
CA GLY A 27 -5.70 4.37 -14.13
C GLY A 27 -5.23 3.37 -15.21
N PRO A 28 -6.09 2.42 -15.60
CA PRO A 28 -7.50 2.32 -15.21
C PRO A 28 -7.69 2.07 -13.72
N TRP A 29 -8.79 2.58 -13.17
CA TRP A 29 -9.12 2.48 -11.75
C TRP A 29 -10.16 1.40 -11.51
N GLU A 30 -9.87 0.50 -10.59
CA GLU A 30 -10.77 -0.51 -10.07
C GLU A 30 -11.42 -0.01 -8.78
N LEU A 31 -12.74 -0.07 -8.67
CA LEU A 31 -13.44 0.20 -7.42
C LEU A 31 -13.29 -1.03 -6.51
N LEU A 32 -12.61 -0.87 -5.38
CA LEU A 32 -12.45 -1.95 -4.40
C LEU A 32 -13.65 -2.07 -3.47
N GLY A 33 -14.24 -0.94 -3.11
CA GLY A 33 -15.38 -0.90 -2.22
C GLY A 33 -15.69 0.50 -1.71
N THR A 34 -16.59 0.55 -0.73
CA THR A 34 -17.09 1.79 -0.14
C THR A 34 -16.96 1.75 1.38
N ALA A 35 -16.77 2.92 1.98
CA ALA A 35 -16.91 3.14 3.43
C ALA A 35 -18.07 4.12 3.66
N LEU A 36 -19.06 3.69 4.44
CA LEU A 36 -20.22 4.52 4.76
C LEU A 36 -19.91 5.50 5.89
N ILE A 37 -20.53 6.68 5.83
CA ILE A 37 -20.50 7.62 6.95
C ILE A 37 -21.10 6.97 8.20
N GLY A 38 -20.35 6.99 9.31
CA GLY A 38 -20.71 6.31 10.55
C GLY A 38 -20.03 4.97 10.78
N GLU A 39 -19.41 4.38 9.76
CA GLU A 39 -18.54 3.20 9.89
C GLU A 39 -17.09 3.62 10.16
N VAL A 40 -16.86 4.16 11.34
CA VAL A 40 -15.51 4.61 11.75
C VAL A 40 -14.61 3.43 12.13
N ASP A 41 -13.31 3.66 12.05
CA ASP A 41 -12.31 2.68 12.52
C ASP A 41 -12.52 2.39 14.02
N PRO A 42 -12.73 1.12 14.41
CA PRO A 42 -12.99 0.77 15.83
C PRO A 42 -11.79 1.02 16.74
N GLU A 43 -10.57 1.09 16.19
CA GLU A 43 -9.34 1.36 16.95
C GLU A 43 -9.04 2.86 17.01
N ASN A 44 -9.56 3.64 16.05
CA ASN A 44 -9.32 5.07 15.96
C ASN A 44 -10.56 5.77 15.39
N GLY A 45 -11.51 6.08 16.26
CA GLY A 45 -12.86 6.60 15.92
C GLY A 45 -12.91 7.88 15.08
N ASP A 46 -11.76 8.53 14.83
CA ASP A 46 -11.66 9.73 14.00
C ASP A 46 -11.46 9.41 12.50
N TYR A 47 -11.32 8.12 12.13
CA TYR A 47 -10.97 7.72 10.78
C TYR A 47 -11.87 6.62 10.25
N TYR A 48 -12.09 6.64 8.93
CA TYR A 48 -12.68 5.53 8.19
C TYR A 48 -11.58 4.55 7.79
N ARG A 49 -11.86 3.26 7.95
CA ARG A 49 -10.92 2.19 7.63
C ARG A 49 -11.43 1.38 6.46
N PHE A 50 -10.58 1.18 5.45
CA PHE A 50 -10.79 0.23 4.38
C PHE A 50 -9.58 -0.70 4.30
N ILE A 51 -9.81 -2.00 4.17
CA ILE A 51 -8.77 -3.02 4.06
C ILE A 51 -8.83 -3.60 2.66
N ASP A 52 -7.73 -3.47 1.93
CA ASP A 52 -7.51 -4.20 0.68
C ASP A 52 -6.83 -5.52 1.04
N ASP A 53 -7.59 -6.62 0.99
CA ASP A 53 -7.16 -7.98 1.34
C ASP A 53 -6.85 -8.84 0.12
N ASP A 54 -6.68 -8.24 -1.06
CA ASP A 54 -6.38 -8.95 -2.30
C ASP A 54 -5.13 -9.84 -2.15
N SER A 55 -5.35 -11.15 -2.24
CA SER A 55 -4.32 -12.17 -2.09
C SER A 55 -3.33 -12.21 -3.27
N GLU A 56 -3.70 -11.67 -4.42
CA GLU A 56 -2.82 -11.59 -5.59
C GLU A 56 -1.82 -10.43 -5.48
N PHE A 57 -2.13 -9.43 -4.66
CA PHE A 57 -1.23 -8.34 -4.37
C PHE A 57 -0.14 -8.79 -3.40
N LYS A 58 1.05 -9.06 -3.93
CA LYS A 58 2.17 -9.70 -3.21
C LYS A 58 3.01 -8.69 -2.45
N VAL A 59 3.71 -9.18 -1.44
CA VAL A 59 4.70 -8.37 -0.71
C VAL A 59 5.76 -7.83 -1.68
N GLY A 60 5.99 -6.52 -1.61
CA GLY A 60 6.87 -5.79 -2.52
C GLY A 60 6.17 -5.20 -3.74
N ASP A 61 4.97 -5.68 -4.10
CA ASP A 61 4.16 -5.04 -5.12
C ASP A 61 3.71 -3.65 -4.66
N PHE A 62 3.48 -2.77 -5.60
CA PHE A 62 2.92 -1.46 -5.32
C PHE A 62 1.66 -1.22 -6.15
N ALA A 63 0.78 -0.41 -5.61
CA ALA A 63 -0.39 0.08 -6.29
C ALA A 63 -0.63 1.56 -5.96
N PHE A 64 -1.45 2.19 -6.77
CA PHE A 64 -1.94 3.54 -6.54
C PHE A 64 -3.36 3.43 -6.00
N TYR A 65 -3.64 4.18 -4.95
CA TYR A 65 -4.95 4.26 -4.33
C TYR A 65 -5.47 5.67 -4.44
N ALA A 66 -6.76 5.78 -4.63
CA ALA A 66 -7.50 7.03 -4.58
C ALA A 66 -8.80 6.83 -3.81
N VAL A 67 -9.20 7.84 -3.07
CA VAL A 67 -10.48 7.88 -2.35
C VAL A 67 -11.30 9.03 -2.93
N THR A 68 -12.56 8.76 -3.21
CA THR A 68 -13.53 9.78 -3.58
C THR A 68 -14.63 9.87 -2.55
N SER A 69 -15.30 11.00 -2.49
CA SER A 69 -16.48 11.23 -1.67
C SER A 69 -17.74 11.28 -2.52
N ILE A 70 -18.84 10.73 -2.01
CA ILE A 70 -20.15 10.77 -2.64
C ILE A 70 -21.13 11.47 -1.70
N ASN A 71 -21.92 12.40 -2.24
CA ASN A 71 -22.95 13.09 -1.50
C ASN A 71 -24.35 12.48 -1.68
N ASP A 72 -25.34 13.00 -0.96
CA ASP A 72 -26.74 12.59 -1.01
C ASP A 72 -27.44 12.86 -2.36
N LEU A 73 -26.81 13.65 -3.24
CA LEU A 73 -27.23 13.85 -4.63
C LEU A 73 -26.55 12.89 -5.60
N ASN A 74 -25.82 11.89 -5.07
CA ASN A 74 -25.05 10.90 -5.83
C ASN A 74 -23.97 11.51 -6.74
N MET A 75 -23.43 12.67 -6.35
CA MET A 75 -22.29 13.27 -7.02
C MET A 75 -21.01 12.76 -6.39
N GLU A 76 -20.06 12.34 -7.23
CA GLU A 76 -18.75 11.82 -6.82
C GLU A 76 -17.66 12.84 -7.08
N SER A 77 -16.75 13.00 -6.13
CA SER A 77 -15.56 13.85 -6.26
C SER A 77 -14.55 13.26 -7.24
N GLY A 78 -13.60 14.08 -7.69
CA GLY A 78 -12.46 13.61 -8.48
C GLY A 78 -11.47 12.79 -7.65
N LYS A 79 -10.67 11.97 -8.33
CA LYS A 79 -9.54 11.22 -7.75
C LYS A 79 -8.31 12.12 -7.68
N THR A 80 -8.27 13.03 -6.70
CA THR A 80 -7.21 14.05 -6.56
C THR A 80 -6.13 13.69 -5.54
N ASN A 81 -6.41 12.69 -4.67
CA ASN A 81 -5.55 12.27 -3.57
C ASN A 81 -4.82 10.95 -3.86
N ILE A 82 -4.31 10.82 -5.07
CA ILE A 82 -3.65 9.59 -5.52
C ILE A 82 -2.38 9.34 -4.69
N THR A 83 -2.36 8.18 -4.01
CA THR A 83 -1.25 7.78 -3.15
C THR A 83 -0.68 6.44 -3.63
N ARG A 84 0.64 6.37 -3.81
CA ARG A 84 1.33 5.12 -4.08
C ARG A 84 1.60 4.40 -2.77
N ILE A 85 1.14 3.16 -2.67
CA ILE A 85 1.37 2.29 -1.51
C ILE A 85 2.05 1.02 -1.98
N GLN A 86 3.09 0.60 -1.26
CA GLN A 86 3.75 -0.68 -1.46
C GLN A 86 3.29 -1.65 -0.37
N LYS A 87 2.96 -2.88 -0.77
CA LYS A 87 2.58 -3.93 0.19
C LYS A 87 3.81 -4.37 0.97
N ASN A 88 3.83 -4.06 2.24
CA ASN A 88 4.87 -4.45 3.17
C ASN A 88 4.38 -5.56 4.11
N MET A 89 5.31 -6.36 4.60
CA MET A 89 5.08 -7.31 5.67
C MET A 89 5.87 -6.83 6.89
N GLY A 90 5.22 -6.69 8.03
CA GLY A 90 5.88 -6.39 9.30
C GLY A 90 6.78 -7.53 9.77
N ALA A 91 7.52 -7.29 10.85
CA ALA A 91 8.28 -8.34 11.53
C ALA A 91 7.34 -9.46 12.01
N VAL A 92 7.84 -10.68 11.99
CA VAL A 92 7.10 -11.87 12.43
C VAL A 92 7.72 -12.44 13.71
N ASP A 93 6.90 -13.04 14.58
CA ASP A 93 7.39 -13.62 15.85
C ASP A 93 8.33 -14.82 15.62
N LYS A 94 8.06 -15.57 14.54
CA LYS A 94 8.86 -16.75 14.17
C LYS A 94 9.18 -16.70 12.68
N MET A 95 10.44 -16.98 12.36
CA MET A 95 10.89 -17.07 10.98
C MET A 95 10.16 -18.19 10.26
N GLY A 96 9.46 -17.82 9.19
CA GLY A 96 8.77 -18.72 8.27
C GLY A 96 9.40 -18.64 6.88
N LYS A 97 8.56 -18.44 5.88
CA LYS A 97 9.03 -18.21 4.52
C LYS A 97 9.57 -16.78 4.39
N VAL A 98 10.84 -16.68 4.06
CA VAL A 98 11.51 -15.39 3.78
C VAL A 98 11.36 -15.06 2.30
N TYR A 99 11.06 -13.81 2.01
CA TYR A 99 10.95 -13.28 0.65
C TYR A 99 12.03 -12.26 0.41
N VAL A 100 12.65 -12.32 -0.75
CA VAL A 100 13.59 -11.31 -1.24
C VAL A 100 12.97 -10.63 -2.45
N VAL A 101 12.84 -9.31 -2.41
CA VAL A 101 12.13 -8.54 -3.44
C VAL A 101 12.93 -7.30 -3.81
N PRO A 102 13.10 -7.00 -5.11
CA PRO A 102 12.74 -7.80 -6.26
C PRO A 102 13.64 -9.02 -6.46
N ASN A 103 13.09 -10.11 -6.95
CA ASN A 103 13.86 -11.30 -7.28
C ASN A 103 13.35 -11.89 -8.61
N PRO A 104 14.10 -11.82 -9.73
CA PRO A 104 15.48 -11.29 -9.80
C PRO A 104 15.54 -9.76 -9.60
N PHE A 105 16.69 -9.28 -9.11
CA PHE A 105 16.95 -7.84 -9.02
C PHE A 105 17.17 -7.26 -10.42
N VAL A 106 16.43 -6.20 -10.73
CA VAL A 106 16.57 -5.46 -11.98
C VAL A 106 16.74 -3.97 -11.64
N LEU A 107 17.71 -3.33 -12.24
CA LEU A 107 17.89 -1.87 -12.14
C LEU A 107 16.60 -1.17 -12.57
N ASN A 108 16.17 -0.18 -11.81
CA ASN A 108 14.92 0.56 -12.04
C ASN A 108 13.65 -0.32 -11.95
N SER A 109 13.65 -1.31 -11.09
CA SER A 109 12.49 -2.21 -10.87
C SER A 109 11.24 -1.50 -10.32
N GLY A 110 11.31 -0.21 -10.03
CA GLY A 110 10.24 0.54 -9.37
C GLY A 110 10.07 0.22 -7.89
N PHE A 111 10.90 -0.67 -7.34
CA PHE A 111 10.98 -0.92 -5.91
C PHE A 111 11.68 0.26 -5.25
N SER A 112 10.91 1.22 -4.80
CA SER A 112 11.42 2.41 -4.14
C SER A 112 10.98 2.46 -2.68
N GLY A 113 11.94 2.35 -1.79
CA GLY A 113 11.90 3.10 -0.56
C GLY A 113 12.32 4.54 -0.84
N THR A 114 12.12 5.42 0.08
CA THR A 114 12.43 6.84 0.00
C THR A 114 13.81 7.14 -0.63
N GLY A 115 13.86 7.32 -1.94
CA GLY A 115 14.97 7.95 -2.64
C GLY A 115 16.10 7.08 -3.18
N THR A 116 16.03 5.76 -3.09
CA THR A 116 17.03 4.86 -3.71
C THR A 116 16.34 3.81 -4.57
N GLU A 117 16.45 3.97 -5.89
CA GLU A 117 15.79 3.11 -6.87
C GLU A 117 16.39 1.68 -6.96
N ASN A 118 17.49 1.42 -6.24
CA ASN A 118 18.25 0.18 -6.30
C ASN A 118 18.34 -0.48 -4.92
N GLN A 119 17.21 -1.00 -4.44
CA GLN A 119 17.13 -1.67 -3.15
C GLN A 119 16.62 -3.10 -3.29
N ILE A 120 17.04 -3.95 -2.37
CA ILE A 120 16.49 -5.28 -2.14
C ILE A 120 15.86 -5.30 -0.76
N GLY A 121 14.59 -5.69 -0.69
CA GLY A 121 13.88 -5.87 0.58
C GLY A 121 13.86 -7.34 0.99
N PHE A 122 14.04 -7.60 2.27
CA PHE A 122 13.89 -8.91 2.90
C PHE A 122 12.64 -8.89 3.78
N TYR A 123 11.71 -9.81 3.57
CA TYR A 123 10.41 -9.85 4.24
C TYR A 123 10.18 -11.21 4.90
N GLY A 124 9.34 -11.22 5.96
CA GLY A 124 9.06 -12.41 6.74
C GLY A 124 10.15 -12.74 7.74
N LEU A 125 10.91 -11.72 8.18
CA LEU A 125 11.97 -11.83 9.17
C LEU A 125 11.46 -11.45 10.56
N PRO A 126 12.00 -12.05 11.63
CA PRO A 126 11.80 -11.57 12.99
C PRO A 126 12.35 -10.16 13.18
N GLU A 127 11.88 -9.47 14.24
CA GLU A 127 12.34 -8.13 14.58
C GLU A 127 13.85 -8.04 14.78
N THR A 128 14.44 -9.11 15.29
CA THR A 128 15.89 -9.22 15.45
C THR A 128 16.40 -10.46 14.71
N CYS A 129 17.24 -10.25 13.71
CA CYS A 129 17.85 -11.32 12.92
C CYS A 129 19.20 -10.86 12.34
N THR A 130 19.95 -11.78 11.81
CA THR A 130 21.19 -11.52 11.07
C THR A 130 21.07 -12.08 9.66
N ILE A 131 21.26 -11.23 8.65
CA ILE A 131 21.24 -11.62 7.24
C ILE A 131 22.70 -11.71 6.76
N ARG A 132 23.07 -12.86 6.19
CA ARG A 132 24.39 -13.04 5.57
C ARG A 132 24.21 -13.23 4.08
N ILE A 133 24.89 -12.40 3.31
CA ILE A 133 24.83 -12.39 1.86
C ILE A 133 26.09 -13.05 1.31
N TYR A 134 25.91 -14.06 0.46
CA TYR A 134 27.00 -14.81 -0.16
C TYR A 134 26.97 -14.68 -1.67
N SER A 135 28.14 -14.71 -2.30
CA SER A 135 28.26 -14.91 -3.75
C SER A 135 27.84 -16.32 -4.14
N PHE A 136 27.64 -16.54 -5.43
CA PHE A 136 27.38 -17.88 -5.97
C PHE A 136 28.52 -18.87 -5.64
N ALA A 137 29.75 -18.40 -5.53
CA ALA A 137 30.92 -19.19 -5.15
C ALA A 137 31.02 -19.45 -3.63
N GLY A 138 30.06 -19.00 -2.83
CA GLY A 138 30.06 -19.16 -1.37
C GLY A 138 30.91 -18.17 -0.59
N GLN A 139 31.41 -17.13 -1.22
CA GLN A 139 32.16 -16.07 -0.56
C GLN A 139 31.21 -15.11 0.14
N LEU A 140 31.43 -14.84 1.42
CA LEU A 140 30.66 -13.83 2.17
C LEU A 140 30.88 -12.43 1.57
N ILE A 141 29.80 -11.79 1.20
CA ILE A 141 29.81 -10.44 0.62
C ILE A 141 29.47 -9.43 1.71
N ASP A 142 28.41 -9.67 2.50
CA ASP A 142 27.93 -8.72 3.49
C ASP A 142 27.17 -9.39 4.64
N VAL A 143 27.03 -8.67 5.75
CA VAL A 143 26.26 -9.06 6.93
C VAL A 143 25.44 -7.87 7.41
N ILE A 144 24.12 -8.04 7.49
CA ILE A 144 23.15 -7.03 7.92
C ILE A 144 22.51 -7.47 9.23
#